data_6c6dfbb6c52a341b55c45ba3ae52847d
#
_entry.id   6c6dfbb6c52a341b55c45ba3ae52847d
#
_cell.length_a   1.000
_cell.length_b   1.000
_cell.length_c   1.000
_cell.angle_alpha   90.00
_cell.angle_beta   90.00
_cell.angle_gamma   90.00
#
_symmetry.space_group_name_H-M   'P 1'
#
loop_
_entity.id
_entity.type
_entity.pdbx_description
1 polymer ?
#
loop_
_entity_poly.entity_id
_entity_poly.type
_entity_poly.pdbx_seq_one_letter_code
_entity_poly.pdbx_strand_id
1 'polypeptide(L)'
;MNIENIKNIVFDFGGVICDLSPETCVANFQKIGLAGDIFPQQYSQFDGIFQQIDRGIMTASEFYDTLRHMSSMPGVTDQQIRDAWTSLVLPIQPERYEALRRLKDRFNLFILSNSNEIHWDFIERQRMTYQGEDVTAWFKGIFLSHLLHLEKPEAEVFQAVLNTAHIEASETLFVDDSQANLDGAAALGFHTLLAKGGDWIAKLS
;
A
#
# COMPACT_ATOMS: atom_id res chain seq x y z
N MET A 1 -11.78 21.37 4.64
CA MET A 1 -11.24 20.73 5.87
C MET A 1 -10.37 21.76 6.58
N ASN A 2 -10.53 21.99 7.88
CA ASN A 2 -9.59 22.86 8.62
C ASN A 2 -8.36 22.03 9.00
N ILE A 3 -7.19 22.34 8.38
CA ILE A 3 -5.93 21.64 8.61
C ILE A 3 -4.99 22.37 9.58
N GLU A 4 -5.47 23.43 10.26
CA GLU A 4 -4.64 24.27 11.14
C GLU A 4 -4.01 23.49 12.31
N ASN A 5 -4.64 22.42 12.77
CA ASN A 5 -4.14 21.58 13.86
C ASN A 5 -3.44 20.31 13.39
N ILE A 6 -3.37 20.05 12.09
CA ILE A 6 -2.74 18.84 11.55
C ILE A 6 -1.22 19.03 11.56
N LYS A 7 -0.53 18.09 12.19
CA LYS A 7 0.94 17.99 12.23
C LYS A 7 1.46 16.82 11.42
N ASN A 8 0.64 15.76 11.31
CA ASN A 8 1.02 14.50 10.72
C ASN A 8 0.07 14.11 9.59
N ILE A 9 0.61 13.53 8.53
CA ILE A 9 -0.19 12.92 7.46
C ILE A 9 0.27 11.48 7.30
N VAL A 10 -0.66 10.54 7.45
CA VAL A 10 -0.47 9.13 7.16
C VAL A 10 -1.14 8.84 5.83
N PHE A 11 -0.38 8.39 4.85
CA PHE A 11 -0.89 8.03 3.53
C PHE A 11 -1.03 6.52 3.39
N ASP A 12 -2.12 6.06 2.80
CA ASP A 12 -2.08 4.80 2.08
C ASP A 12 -1.15 4.90 0.88
N PHE A 13 -0.67 3.76 0.39
CA PHE A 13 0.24 3.73 -0.75
C PHE A 13 -0.49 3.40 -2.06
N GLY A 14 -1.10 2.21 -2.14
CA GLY A 14 -1.81 1.75 -3.32
C GLY A 14 -3.15 2.45 -3.50
N GLY A 15 -3.45 2.95 -4.71
CA GLY A 15 -4.66 3.74 -4.96
C GLY A 15 -4.58 5.20 -4.50
N VAL A 16 -3.52 5.60 -3.76
CA VAL A 16 -3.30 6.97 -3.26
C VAL A 16 -1.98 7.55 -3.77
N ILE A 17 -0.83 7.03 -3.29
CA ILE A 17 0.50 7.50 -3.75
C ILE A 17 0.81 6.92 -5.13
N CYS A 18 0.52 5.65 -5.39
CA CYS A 18 0.62 5.05 -6.72
C CYS A 18 -0.73 4.50 -7.18
N ASP A 19 -0.92 4.42 -8.50
CA ASP A 19 -2.08 3.73 -9.05
C ASP A 19 -1.83 2.21 -9.09
N LEU A 20 -2.91 1.44 -9.02
CA LEU A 20 -2.90 -0.01 -9.15
C LEU A 20 -3.60 -0.43 -10.44
N SER A 21 -3.14 -1.52 -11.06
CA SER A 21 -3.79 -2.14 -12.23
C SER A 21 -4.08 -3.62 -11.99
N PRO A 22 -5.19 -3.95 -11.31
CA PRO A 22 -5.62 -5.33 -11.10
C PRO A 22 -5.77 -6.09 -12.42
N GLU A 23 -6.27 -5.43 -13.47
CA GLU A 23 -6.47 -6.03 -14.79
C GLU A 23 -5.14 -6.49 -15.40
N THR A 24 -4.08 -5.68 -15.29
CA THR A 24 -2.75 -6.04 -15.78
C THR A 24 -2.18 -7.21 -14.99
N CYS A 25 -2.33 -7.20 -13.68
CA CYS A 25 -1.89 -8.27 -12.80
C CYS A 25 -2.58 -9.59 -13.15
N VAL A 26 -3.91 -9.60 -13.24
CA VAL A 26 -4.70 -10.77 -13.63
C VAL A 26 -4.26 -11.31 -15.00
N ALA A 27 -4.15 -10.42 -16.00
CA ALA A 27 -3.73 -10.81 -17.34
C ALA A 27 -2.31 -11.43 -17.36
N ASN A 28 -1.39 -10.93 -16.53
CA ASN A 28 -0.04 -11.50 -16.42
C ASN A 28 -0.03 -12.85 -15.69
N PHE A 29 -0.84 -13.02 -14.66
CA PHE A 29 -1.02 -14.34 -14.04
C PHE A 29 -1.65 -15.36 -14.99
N GLN A 30 -2.61 -14.96 -15.80
CA GLN A 30 -3.18 -15.84 -16.84
C GLN A 30 -2.13 -16.30 -17.86
N LYS A 31 -1.19 -15.45 -18.25
CA LYS A 31 -0.09 -15.81 -19.16
C LYS A 31 0.83 -16.91 -18.62
N ILE A 32 0.89 -17.05 -17.33
CA ILE A 32 1.66 -18.10 -16.64
C ILE A 32 0.76 -19.23 -16.11
N GLY A 33 -0.43 -19.38 -16.68
CA GLY A 33 -1.30 -20.52 -16.46
C GLY A 33 -2.11 -20.50 -15.15
N LEU A 34 -2.21 -19.36 -14.50
CA LEU A 34 -3.07 -19.18 -13.34
C LEU A 34 -4.48 -18.77 -13.78
N ALA A 35 -5.52 -19.33 -13.18
CA ALA A 35 -6.89 -19.00 -13.52
C ALA A 35 -7.25 -17.56 -13.12
N GLY A 36 -8.09 -16.88 -13.91
CA GLY A 36 -8.43 -15.48 -13.65
C GLY A 36 -9.32 -15.25 -12.42
N ASP A 37 -9.93 -16.32 -11.90
CA ASP A 37 -10.75 -16.33 -10.68
C ASP A 37 -9.94 -16.52 -9.39
N ILE A 38 -8.62 -16.70 -9.47
CA ILE A 38 -7.72 -16.66 -8.31
C ILE A 38 -7.85 -15.31 -7.58
N PHE A 39 -8.12 -14.25 -8.34
CA PHE A 39 -8.30 -12.92 -7.80
C PHE A 39 -9.77 -12.64 -7.54
N PRO A 40 -10.18 -12.33 -6.31
CA PRO A 40 -11.51 -11.80 -6.05
C PRO A 40 -11.69 -10.51 -6.86
N GLN A 41 -12.93 -10.29 -7.33
CA GLN A 41 -13.28 -9.13 -8.16
C GLN A 41 -13.02 -7.77 -7.51
N GLN A 42 -12.75 -7.76 -6.21
CA GLN A 42 -12.34 -6.57 -5.46
C GLN A 42 -11.09 -6.90 -4.63
N TYR A 43 -10.02 -6.14 -4.81
CA TYR A 43 -8.73 -6.32 -4.13
C TYR A 43 -8.84 -6.34 -2.59
N SER A 44 -9.85 -5.71 -2.02
CA SER A 44 -10.11 -5.65 -0.57
C SER A 44 -10.79 -6.90 0.04
N GLN A 45 -11.02 -7.95 -0.75
CA GLN A 45 -11.70 -9.18 -0.30
C GLN A 45 -10.83 -10.42 -0.47
N PHE A 46 -9.52 -10.28 -0.30
CA PHE A 46 -8.60 -11.40 -0.39
C PHE A 46 -8.71 -12.31 0.83
N ASP A 47 -9.54 -13.34 0.73
CA ASP A 47 -9.43 -14.51 1.56
C ASP A 47 -8.34 -15.44 0.99
N GLY A 48 -7.59 -16.13 1.83
CA GLY A 48 -6.61 -17.12 1.43
C GLY A 48 -5.17 -16.62 1.29
N ILE A 49 -4.45 -17.08 0.24
CA ILE A 49 -2.99 -16.89 0.12
C ILE A 49 -2.55 -15.43 0.02
N PHE A 50 -3.35 -14.57 -0.61
CA PHE A 50 -3.03 -13.15 -0.78
C PHE A 50 -3.12 -12.41 0.56
N GLN A 51 -4.14 -12.69 1.37
CA GLN A 51 -4.22 -12.13 2.71
C GLN A 51 -3.10 -12.66 3.62
N GLN A 52 -2.74 -13.94 3.49
CA GLN A 52 -1.67 -14.53 4.28
C GLN A 52 -0.32 -13.87 4.00
N ILE A 53 0.00 -13.56 2.74
CA ILE A 53 1.25 -12.88 2.40
C ILE A 53 1.19 -11.38 2.81
N ASP A 54 0.04 -10.71 2.65
CA ASP A 54 -0.13 -9.31 3.06
C ASP A 54 -0.07 -9.15 4.60
N ARG A 55 -0.41 -10.19 5.36
CA ARG A 55 -0.23 -10.22 6.82
C ARG A 55 1.14 -10.77 7.28
N GLY A 56 2.01 -11.15 6.35
CA GLY A 56 3.30 -11.77 6.69
C GLY A 56 3.20 -13.13 7.37
N ILE A 57 2.05 -13.82 7.23
CA ILE A 57 1.84 -15.19 7.71
C ILE A 57 2.48 -16.19 6.75
N MET A 58 2.47 -15.88 5.46
CA MET A 58 3.10 -16.62 4.38
C MET A 58 4.34 -15.88 3.88
N THR A 59 5.43 -16.60 3.69
CA THR A 59 6.66 -16.06 3.09
C THR A 59 6.56 -15.98 1.56
N ALA A 60 7.40 -15.16 0.92
CA ALA A 60 7.48 -15.09 -0.55
C ALA A 60 7.75 -16.46 -1.18
N SER A 61 8.61 -17.28 -0.57
CA SER A 61 8.91 -18.63 -1.06
C SER A 61 7.68 -19.52 -1.07
N GLU A 62 6.93 -19.56 0.03
CA GLU A 62 5.68 -20.32 0.15
C GLU A 62 4.62 -19.82 -0.83
N PHE A 63 4.54 -18.51 -1.03
CA PHE A 63 3.64 -17.90 -2.00
C PHE A 63 3.99 -18.34 -3.44
N TYR A 64 5.27 -18.28 -3.83
CA TYR A 64 5.71 -18.74 -5.15
C TYR A 64 5.46 -20.24 -5.34
N ASP A 65 5.75 -21.06 -4.34
CA ASP A 65 5.49 -22.50 -4.38
C ASP A 65 4.00 -22.80 -4.56
N THR A 66 3.15 -22.10 -3.82
CA THR A 66 1.68 -22.26 -3.89
C THR A 66 1.17 -21.90 -5.29
N LEU A 67 1.56 -20.71 -5.82
CA LEU A 67 1.12 -20.28 -7.15
C LEU A 67 1.67 -21.20 -8.26
N ARG A 68 2.89 -21.70 -8.11
CA ARG A 68 3.46 -22.66 -9.05
C ARG A 68 2.68 -23.97 -9.11
N HIS A 69 2.20 -24.47 -7.95
CA HIS A 69 1.35 -25.65 -7.90
C HIS A 69 -0.06 -25.42 -8.48
N MET A 70 -0.57 -24.19 -8.40
CA MET A 70 -1.86 -23.82 -8.98
C MET A 70 -1.80 -23.55 -10.48
N SER A 71 -0.60 -23.32 -11.04
CA SER A 71 -0.44 -23.06 -12.46
C SER A 71 -0.66 -24.31 -13.30
N SER A 72 -1.44 -24.16 -14.39
CA SER A 72 -1.61 -25.18 -15.43
C SER A 72 -0.38 -25.31 -16.35
N MET A 73 0.58 -24.41 -16.26
CA MET A 73 1.81 -24.41 -17.05
C MET A 73 2.95 -25.06 -16.27
N PRO A 74 3.71 -26.03 -16.83
CA PRO A 74 4.87 -26.60 -16.18
C PRO A 74 6.04 -25.61 -16.19
N GLY A 75 6.85 -25.64 -15.12
CA GLY A 75 8.13 -24.92 -15.07
C GLY A 75 8.03 -23.40 -14.88
N VAL A 76 6.92 -22.91 -14.36
CA VAL A 76 6.77 -21.49 -13.98
C VAL A 76 7.80 -21.14 -12.91
N THR A 77 8.56 -20.08 -13.14
CA THR A 77 9.63 -19.61 -12.25
C THR A 77 9.14 -18.58 -11.25
N ASP A 78 9.86 -18.42 -10.13
CA ASP A 78 9.58 -17.37 -9.14
C ASP A 78 9.62 -15.98 -9.78
N GLN A 79 10.53 -15.74 -10.71
CA GLN A 79 10.63 -14.47 -11.42
C GLN A 79 9.37 -14.18 -12.24
N GLN A 80 8.81 -15.16 -12.92
CA GLN A 80 7.57 -14.98 -13.69
C GLN A 80 6.38 -14.67 -12.78
N ILE A 81 6.27 -15.34 -11.62
CA ILE A 81 5.24 -15.06 -10.61
C ILE A 81 5.44 -13.66 -10.04
N ARG A 82 6.68 -13.32 -9.66
CA ARG A 82 7.03 -11.98 -9.16
C ARG A 82 6.65 -10.89 -10.15
N ASP A 83 7.03 -11.04 -11.42
CA ASP A 83 6.76 -10.05 -12.47
C ASP A 83 5.25 -9.88 -12.69
N ALA A 84 4.49 -10.99 -12.67
CA ALA A 84 3.04 -10.96 -12.75
C ALA A 84 2.43 -10.24 -11.54
N TRP A 85 2.88 -10.55 -10.31
CA TRP A 85 2.36 -9.97 -9.08
C TRP A 85 2.71 -8.48 -8.96
N THR A 86 3.95 -8.09 -9.20
CA THR A 86 4.39 -6.70 -9.10
C THR A 86 3.87 -5.79 -10.22
N SER A 87 3.34 -6.37 -11.31
CA SER A 87 2.66 -5.61 -12.36
C SER A 87 1.37 -4.91 -11.92
N LEU A 88 0.88 -5.26 -10.73
CA LEU A 88 -0.19 -4.52 -10.05
C LEU A 88 0.19 -3.06 -9.78
N VAL A 89 1.46 -2.82 -9.43
CA VAL A 89 1.94 -1.52 -8.94
C VAL A 89 2.44 -0.66 -10.10
N LEU A 90 1.68 0.35 -10.46
CA LEU A 90 2.04 1.26 -11.54
C LEU A 90 3.13 2.27 -11.12
N PRO A 91 3.78 2.95 -12.08
CA PRO A 91 4.68 4.07 -11.77
C PRO A 91 3.97 5.20 -11.03
N ILE A 92 4.65 5.81 -10.05
CA ILE A 92 4.16 7.02 -9.40
C ILE A 92 4.32 8.20 -10.36
N GLN A 93 3.28 8.98 -10.52
CA GLN A 93 3.29 10.16 -11.39
C GLN A 93 4.16 11.27 -10.80
N PRO A 94 4.93 12.01 -11.62
CA PRO A 94 5.85 13.06 -11.14
C PRO A 94 5.21 14.09 -10.21
N GLU A 95 3.96 14.49 -10.49
CA GLU A 95 3.22 15.45 -9.68
C GLU A 95 2.95 14.98 -8.26
N ARG A 96 2.86 13.66 -8.02
CA ARG A 96 2.69 13.08 -6.67
C ARG A 96 3.99 13.19 -5.87
N TYR A 97 5.14 12.93 -6.49
CA TYR A 97 6.43 13.15 -5.84
C TYR A 97 6.63 14.63 -5.47
N GLU A 98 6.32 15.54 -6.40
CA GLU A 98 6.45 16.98 -6.14
C GLU A 98 5.52 17.46 -5.03
N ALA A 99 4.32 16.88 -4.95
CA ALA A 99 3.40 17.18 -3.87
C ALA A 99 3.91 16.66 -2.51
N LEU A 100 4.37 15.40 -2.44
CA LEU A 100 4.96 14.83 -1.24
C LEU A 100 6.19 15.63 -0.78
N ARG A 101 7.04 16.07 -1.73
CA ARG A 101 8.21 16.91 -1.42
C ARG A 101 7.81 18.24 -0.76
N ARG A 102 6.73 18.89 -1.22
CA ARG A 102 6.21 20.10 -0.57
C ARG A 102 5.57 19.83 0.79
N LEU A 103 4.88 18.71 0.93
CA LEU A 103 4.18 18.36 2.17
C LEU A 103 5.16 17.99 3.29
N LYS A 104 6.29 17.31 3.00
CA LYS A 104 7.29 16.95 4.02
C LYS A 104 7.94 18.15 4.72
N ASP A 105 7.91 19.32 4.09
CA ASP A 105 8.44 20.56 4.68
C ASP A 105 7.45 21.20 5.67
N ARG A 106 6.18 20.75 5.66
CA ARG A 106 5.09 21.30 6.48
C ARG A 106 4.56 20.30 7.51
N PHE A 107 4.63 19.01 7.21
CA PHE A 107 4.04 17.94 7.99
C PHE A 107 5.02 16.78 8.17
N ASN A 108 4.87 16.03 9.25
CA ASN A 108 5.48 14.70 9.35
C ASN A 108 4.69 13.74 8.46
N LEU A 109 5.35 13.14 7.48
CA LEU A 109 4.71 12.19 6.57
C LEU A 109 4.98 10.77 7.04
N PHE A 110 3.96 9.92 6.89
CA PHE A 110 4.01 8.49 7.18
C PHE A 110 3.31 7.71 6.07
N ILE A 111 3.67 6.44 5.92
CA ILE A 111 2.95 5.47 5.08
C ILE A 111 2.33 4.42 6.00
N LEU A 112 1.07 4.05 5.74
CA LEU A 112 0.41 2.88 6.30
C LEU A 112 -0.25 2.09 5.16
N SER A 113 0.32 0.96 4.80
CA SER A 113 -0.11 0.18 3.63
C SER A 113 -0.37 -1.28 3.97
N ASN A 114 -1.51 -1.82 3.49
CA ASN A 114 -1.69 -3.26 3.39
C ASN A 114 -0.86 -3.73 2.19
N SER A 115 0.25 -4.42 2.46
CA SER A 115 1.25 -4.77 1.46
C SER A 115 2.05 -5.99 1.93
N ASN A 116 2.80 -6.58 1.03
CA ASN A 116 3.64 -7.76 1.30
C ASN A 116 5.10 -7.52 0.94
N GLU A 117 5.97 -8.46 1.34
CA GLU A 117 7.41 -8.36 1.12
C GLU A 117 7.78 -8.26 -0.37
N ILE A 118 7.01 -8.94 -1.27
CA ILE A 118 7.30 -8.94 -2.71
C ILE A 118 7.00 -7.57 -3.32
N HIS A 119 5.81 -7.02 -3.01
CA HIS A 119 5.41 -5.70 -3.48
C HIS A 119 6.30 -4.62 -2.89
N TRP A 120 6.59 -4.68 -1.57
CA TRP A 120 7.37 -3.61 -0.96
C TRP A 120 8.82 -3.59 -1.42
N ASP A 121 9.48 -4.76 -1.58
CA ASP A 121 10.82 -4.82 -2.19
C ASP A 121 10.84 -4.23 -3.62
N PHE A 122 9.81 -4.51 -4.41
CA PHE A 122 9.66 -3.91 -5.74
C PHE A 122 9.43 -2.40 -5.67
N ILE A 123 8.53 -1.94 -4.79
CA ILE A 123 8.22 -0.52 -4.60
C ILE A 123 9.47 0.25 -4.18
N GLU A 124 10.17 -0.23 -3.17
CA GLU A 124 11.36 0.43 -2.64
C GLU A 124 12.44 0.60 -3.72
N ARG A 125 12.71 -0.45 -4.48
CA ARG A 125 13.75 -0.43 -5.54
C ARG A 125 13.34 0.33 -6.80
N GLN A 126 12.06 0.35 -7.16
CA GLN A 126 11.61 0.83 -8.47
C GLN A 126 10.78 2.10 -8.42
N ARG A 127 10.27 2.49 -7.24
CA ARG A 127 9.31 3.60 -7.07
C ARG A 127 9.75 4.63 -6.04
N MET A 128 10.67 4.28 -5.12
CA MET A 128 11.08 5.17 -4.03
C MET A 128 12.36 5.93 -4.33
N THR A 129 12.63 6.21 -5.61
CA THR A 129 13.69 7.14 -6.04
C THR A 129 13.10 8.16 -7.01
N TYR A 130 13.32 9.44 -6.75
CA TYR A 130 12.87 10.52 -7.61
C TYR A 130 13.94 11.61 -7.74
N GLN A 131 14.36 11.92 -8.99
CA GLN A 131 15.42 12.89 -9.28
C GLN A 131 16.73 12.66 -8.49
N GLY A 132 17.06 11.40 -8.24
CA GLY A 132 18.25 11.00 -7.49
C GLY A 132 18.11 11.06 -5.96
N GLU A 133 16.95 11.45 -5.43
CA GLU A 133 16.66 11.43 -4.00
C GLU A 133 15.96 10.12 -3.60
N ASP A 134 16.29 9.63 -2.41
CA ASP A 134 15.56 8.55 -1.76
C ASP A 134 14.25 9.09 -1.16
N VAL A 135 13.14 8.69 -1.75
CA VAL A 135 11.80 9.11 -1.34
C VAL A 135 11.42 8.50 0.01
N THR A 136 11.98 7.36 0.40
CA THR A 136 11.70 6.76 1.72
C THR A 136 12.12 7.71 2.84
N ALA A 137 13.20 8.47 2.65
CA ALA A 137 13.69 9.45 3.59
C ALA A 137 12.75 10.67 3.80
N TRP A 138 11.74 10.84 2.95
CA TRP A 138 10.73 11.89 3.13
C TRP A 138 9.70 11.53 4.20
N PHE A 139 9.60 10.24 4.57
CA PHE A 139 8.65 9.73 5.55
C PHE A 139 9.35 9.50 6.90
N LYS A 140 8.69 9.88 7.98
CA LYS A 140 9.16 9.64 9.36
C LYS A 140 8.96 8.20 9.81
N GLY A 141 8.09 7.45 9.12
CA GLY A 141 7.85 6.03 9.34
C GLY A 141 7.04 5.41 8.21
N ILE A 142 7.31 4.14 7.96
CA ILE A 142 6.63 3.33 6.96
C ILE A 142 6.11 2.09 7.68
N PHE A 143 4.80 1.93 7.69
CA PHE A 143 4.07 0.88 8.40
C PHE A 143 3.45 -0.06 7.38
N LEU A 144 3.87 -1.31 7.40
CA LEU A 144 3.48 -2.33 6.42
C LEU A 144 2.81 -3.49 7.13
N SER A 145 1.66 -3.93 6.62
CA SER A 145 0.86 -4.98 7.23
C SER A 145 1.64 -6.27 7.48
N HIS A 146 2.48 -6.69 6.52
CA HIS A 146 3.27 -7.91 6.64
C HIS A 146 4.37 -7.85 7.72
N LEU A 147 4.81 -6.65 8.10
CA LEU A 147 5.76 -6.46 9.20
C LEU A 147 5.07 -6.29 10.56
N LEU A 148 3.87 -5.72 10.56
CA LEU A 148 3.08 -5.51 11.77
C LEU A 148 2.23 -6.73 12.13
N HIS A 149 1.95 -7.62 11.19
CA HIS A 149 0.96 -8.71 11.26
C HIS A 149 -0.46 -8.20 11.56
N LEU A 150 -0.73 -6.95 11.19
CA LEU A 150 -1.99 -6.22 11.35
C LEU A 150 -2.34 -5.55 10.02
N GLU A 151 -3.63 -5.42 9.71
CA GLU A 151 -4.06 -4.77 8.48
C GLU A 151 -5.21 -3.78 8.71
N LYS A 152 -5.31 -2.78 7.84
CA LYS A 152 -6.48 -1.91 7.77
C LYS A 152 -7.69 -2.74 7.31
N PRO A 153 -8.91 -2.50 7.87
CA PRO A 153 -9.32 -1.42 8.75
C PRO A 153 -9.28 -1.76 10.26
N GLU A 154 -8.53 -2.75 10.71
CA GLU A 154 -8.46 -3.14 12.13
C GLU A 154 -7.98 -1.98 13.01
N ALA A 155 -8.62 -1.77 14.16
CA ALA A 155 -8.27 -0.68 15.07
C ALA A 155 -6.82 -0.78 15.57
N GLU A 156 -6.33 -2.01 15.74
CA GLU A 156 -5.00 -2.35 16.23
C GLU A 156 -3.88 -1.79 15.35
N VAL A 157 -4.06 -1.77 14.01
CA VAL A 157 -3.02 -1.24 13.12
C VAL A 157 -2.88 0.27 13.26
N PHE A 158 -3.98 1.00 13.41
CA PHE A 158 -3.94 2.45 13.65
C PHE A 158 -3.36 2.78 15.01
N GLN A 159 -3.70 2.00 16.04
CA GLN A 159 -3.12 2.15 17.37
C GLN A 159 -1.61 1.87 17.37
N ALA A 160 -1.16 0.88 16.60
CA ALA A 160 0.26 0.58 16.44
C ALA A 160 1.01 1.76 15.78
N VAL A 161 0.41 2.41 14.77
CA VAL A 161 0.98 3.63 14.17
C VAL A 161 1.12 4.75 15.18
N LEU A 162 0.05 5.07 15.93
CA LEU A 162 0.08 6.13 16.96
C LEU A 162 1.16 5.89 17.99
N ASN A 163 1.24 4.66 18.51
CA ASN A 163 2.20 4.30 19.55
C ASN A 163 3.64 4.34 19.04
N THR A 164 3.90 3.78 17.86
CA THR A 164 5.26 3.66 17.30
C THR A 164 5.80 5.00 16.81
N ALA A 165 4.94 5.79 16.17
CA ALA A 165 5.32 7.12 15.68
C ALA A 165 5.28 8.20 16.78
N HIS A 166 4.73 7.91 17.97
CA HIS A 166 4.51 8.86 19.06
C HIS A 166 3.71 10.10 18.60
N ILE A 167 2.59 9.86 17.89
CA ILE A 167 1.72 10.91 17.36
C ILE A 167 0.30 10.78 17.93
N GLU A 168 -0.44 11.91 17.93
CA GLU A 168 -1.83 11.97 18.40
C GLU A 168 -2.80 11.87 17.22
N ALA A 169 -3.85 11.06 17.36
CA ALA A 169 -4.86 10.90 16.32
C ALA A 169 -5.53 12.23 15.94
N SER A 170 -5.82 13.09 16.93
CA SER A 170 -6.45 14.41 16.75
C SER A 170 -5.59 15.43 15.99
N GLU A 171 -4.29 15.16 15.83
CA GLU A 171 -3.33 15.98 15.08
C GLU A 171 -2.89 15.28 13.77
N THR A 172 -3.54 14.17 13.41
CA THR A 172 -3.14 13.31 12.29
C THR A 172 -4.26 13.19 11.27
N LEU A 173 -3.91 13.43 10.01
CA LEU A 173 -4.76 13.18 8.85
C LEU A 173 -4.40 11.83 8.23
N PHE A 174 -5.36 10.95 8.09
CA PHE A 174 -5.21 9.70 7.33
C PHE A 174 -5.85 9.86 5.94
N VAL A 175 -5.09 9.54 4.90
CA VAL A 175 -5.47 9.66 3.49
C VAL A 175 -5.51 8.26 2.88
N ASP A 176 -6.70 7.82 2.45
CA ASP A 176 -6.91 6.45 1.95
C ASP A 176 -8.01 6.46 0.89
N ASP A 177 -8.05 5.50 -0.01
CA ASP A 177 -9.07 5.34 -1.05
C ASP A 177 -10.24 4.44 -0.64
N SER A 178 -10.13 3.77 0.51
CA SER A 178 -11.14 2.89 1.10
C SER A 178 -11.90 3.57 2.23
N GLN A 179 -13.22 3.70 2.06
CA GLN A 179 -14.07 4.25 3.12
C GLN A 179 -14.00 3.42 4.41
N ALA A 180 -13.90 2.08 4.31
CA ALA A 180 -13.79 1.20 5.48
C ALA A 180 -12.52 1.51 6.31
N ASN A 181 -11.39 1.77 5.64
CA ASN A 181 -10.15 2.16 6.31
C ASN A 181 -10.27 3.51 7.00
N LEU A 182 -10.93 4.48 6.33
CA LEU A 182 -11.18 5.80 6.90
C LEU A 182 -12.09 5.74 8.12
N ASP A 183 -13.12 4.89 8.08
CA ASP A 183 -14.05 4.70 9.20
C ASP A 183 -13.32 4.07 10.41
N GLY A 184 -12.44 3.09 10.17
CA GLY A 184 -11.59 2.49 11.21
C GLY A 184 -10.67 3.51 11.88
N ALA A 185 -10.01 4.36 11.10
CA ALA A 185 -9.17 5.44 11.61
C ALA A 185 -9.96 6.52 12.35
N ALA A 186 -11.11 6.94 11.79
CA ALA A 186 -11.98 7.94 12.40
C ALA A 186 -12.51 7.51 13.77
N ALA A 187 -12.79 6.23 13.97
CA ALA A 187 -13.20 5.67 15.26
C ALA A 187 -12.17 5.88 16.37
N LEU A 188 -10.88 6.06 16.01
CA LEU A 188 -9.78 6.37 16.94
C LEU A 188 -9.45 7.86 17.02
N GLY A 189 -10.22 8.71 16.34
CA GLY A 189 -10.05 10.17 16.38
C GLY A 189 -9.13 10.77 15.33
N PHE A 190 -8.72 10.01 14.31
CA PHE A 190 -8.03 10.57 13.16
C PHE A 190 -8.94 11.50 12.37
N HIS A 191 -8.37 12.55 11.82
CA HIS A 191 -8.97 13.21 10.66
C HIS A 191 -8.80 12.34 9.43
N THR A 192 -9.79 12.30 8.55
CA THR A 192 -9.75 11.40 7.39
C THR A 192 -10.00 12.13 6.09
N LEU A 193 -9.38 11.68 5.01
CA LEU A 193 -9.54 12.21 3.68
C LEU A 193 -9.68 11.05 2.68
N LEU A 194 -10.86 10.92 2.09
CA LEU A 194 -11.07 10.00 0.96
C LEU A 194 -10.35 10.57 -0.26
N ALA A 195 -9.41 9.80 -0.80
CA ALA A 195 -8.63 10.19 -1.96
C ALA A 195 -8.43 9.01 -2.90
N LYS A 196 -8.59 9.25 -4.20
CA LYS A 196 -8.36 8.25 -5.25
C LYS A 196 -7.32 8.76 -6.23
N GLY A 197 -6.26 7.97 -6.42
CA GLY A 197 -5.12 8.41 -7.21
C GLY A 197 -4.52 9.69 -6.65
N GLY A 198 -4.12 10.62 -7.51
CA GLY A 198 -3.51 11.89 -7.11
C GLY A 198 -4.47 13.01 -6.68
N ASP A 199 -5.76 12.76 -6.48
CA ASP A 199 -6.74 13.83 -6.20
C ASP A 199 -6.53 14.52 -4.83
N TRP A 200 -5.83 13.87 -3.90
CA TRP A 200 -5.40 14.45 -2.63
C TRP A 200 -4.49 15.67 -2.80
N ILE A 201 -3.79 15.79 -3.93
CA ILE A 201 -2.90 16.92 -4.21
C ILE A 201 -3.67 18.23 -4.13
N ALA A 202 -4.80 18.31 -4.85
CA ALA A 202 -5.62 19.52 -4.85
C ALA A 202 -6.32 19.78 -3.50
N LYS A 203 -6.54 18.73 -2.71
CA LYS A 203 -7.20 18.81 -1.40
C LYS A 203 -6.24 19.27 -0.28
N LEU A 204 -4.92 19.06 -0.47
CA LEU A 204 -3.87 19.39 0.51
C LEU A 204 -2.95 20.55 0.07
N SER A 205 -3.24 21.17 -1.07
CA SER A 205 -2.48 22.31 -1.63
C SER A 205 -2.72 23.60 -0.85
#